data_4d5507f08ca2b5c2d3b0c88b6125140b
#
_entry.id   4d5507f08ca2b5c2d3b0c88b6125140b
#
_cell.length_a   1.000
_cell.length_b   1.000
_cell.length_c   1.000
_cell.angle_alpha   90.00
_cell.angle_beta   90.00
_cell.angle_gamma   90.00
#
_symmetry.space_group_name_H-M   'P 1'
#
loop_
_entity.id
_entity.type
_entity.pdbx_description
1 polymer ?
#
loop_
_entity_poly.entity_id
_entity_poly.type
_entity_poly.pdbx_seq_one_letter_code
_entity_poly.pdbx_strand_id
1 'polypeptide(L)'
;MTDFQAALLSSQLKKLPKFQKRRKEITARYNEAFADVPQLFLQKEIPTADTTRHLYMIRLNPERISCSRAEFFNAMSAENVQCQVHYVPVYWFPYYQAMGYEKGECPRAEEIYSGIMSIPLYPMMSDEDVSDTIHAVKKLCAYYAKK
;
A
#
# COMPACT_ATOMS: atom_id res chain seq x y z
N MET A 1 2.45 -15.47 -27.83
CA MET A 1 1.09 -15.28 -27.28
C MET A 1 0.13 -16.05 -28.16
N THR A 2 -0.72 -16.89 -27.59
CA THR A 2 -1.74 -17.65 -28.35
C THR A 2 -2.96 -16.77 -28.63
N ASP A 3 -3.78 -17.16 -29.62
CA ASP A 3 -5.03 -16.43 -29.97
C ASP A 3 -5.98 -16.33 -28.77
N PHE A 4 -6.05 -17.38 -27.95
CA PHE A 4 -6.85 -17.40 -26.74
C PHE A 4 -6.36 -16.34 -25.72
N GLN A 5 -5.05 -16.24 -25.50
CA GLN A 5 -4.48 -15.22 -24.64
C GLN A 5 -4.71 -13.80 -25.19
N ALA A 6 -4.60 -13.61 -26.50
CA ALA A 6 -4.87 -12.34 -27.17
C ALA A 6 -6.33 -11.92 -27.04
N ALA A 7 -7.27 -12.84 -27.21
CA ALA A 7 -8.70 -12.59 -27.05
C ALA A 7 -9.04 -12.18 -25.58
N LEU A 8 -8.48 -12.90 -24.59
CA LEU A 8 -8.64 -12.55 -23.19
C LEU A 8 -8.07 -11.15 -22.87
N LEU A 9 -6.86 -10.85 -23.33
CA LEU A 9 -6.22 -9.54 -23.13
C LEU A 9 -7.06 -8.42 -23.76
N SER A 10 -7.52 -8.60 -24.99
CA SER A 10 -8.38 -7.63 -25.68
C SER A 10 -9.69 -7.38 -24.92
N SER A 11 -10.27 -8.42 -24.33
CA SER A 11 -11.45 -8.29 -23.45
C SER A 11 -11.15 -7.49 -22.18
N GLN A 12 -10.00 -7.72 -21.54
CA GLN A 12 -9.61 -7.00 -20.32
C GLN A 12 -9.28 -5.53 -20.60
N LEU A 13 -8.63 -5.22 -21.73
CA LEU A 13 -8.33 -3.84 -22.11
C LEU A 13 -9.58 -2.97 -22.25
N LYS A 14 -10.70 -3.54 -22.72
CA LYS A 14 -11.99 -2.81 -22.80
C LYS A 14 -12.51 -2.38 -21.42
N LYS A 15 -12.13 -3.10 -20.35
CA LYS A 15 -12.57 -2.80 -18.97
C LYS A 15 -11.65 -1.80 -18.26
N LEU A 16 -10.44 -1.61 -18.78
CA LEU A 16 -9.39 -0.81 -18.14
C LEU A 16 -9.83 0.62 -17.76
N PRO A 17 -10.51 1.40 -18.62
CA PRO A 17 -10.94 2.76 -18.26
C PRO A 17 -11.87 2.78 -17.03
N LYS A 18 -12.81 1.83 -16.94
CA LYS A 18 -13.71 1.71 -15.79
C LYS A 18 -12.94 1.36 -14.51
N PHE A 19 -11.98 0.44 -14.61
CA PHE A 19 -11.17 0.04 -13.46
C PHE A 19 -10.26 1.17 -12.97
N GLN A 20 -9.64 1.91 -13.89
CA GLN A 20 -8.81 3.07 -13.54
C GLN A 20 -9.62 4.17 -12.88
N LYS A 21 -10.82 4.49 -13.41
CA LYS A 21 -11.71 5.47 -12.81
C LYS A 21 -12.01 5.12 -11.36
N ARG A 22 -12.45 3.88 -11.09
CA ARG A 22 -12.77 3.42 -9.73
C ARG A 22 -11.57 3.47 -8.79
N ARG A 23 -10.38 3.03 -9.24
CA ARG A 23 -9.15 3.12 -8.44
C ARG A 23 -8.79 4.56 -8.08
N LYS A 24 -8.93 5.50 -9.01
CA LYS A 24 -8.70 6.93 -8.77
C LYS A 24 -9.69 7.49 -7.73
N GLU A 25 -10.97 7.12 -7.82
CA GLU A 25 -11.99 7.53 -6.83
C GLU A 25 -11.65 7.03 -5.42
N ILE A 26 -11.30 5.74 -5.27
CA ILE A 26 -10.90 5.17 -3.98
C ILE A 26 -9.64 5.86 -3.46
N THR A 27 -8.65 6.08 -4.32
CA THR A 27 -7.40 6.78 -3.96
C THR A 27 -7.67 8.19 -3.45
N ALA A 28 -8.56 8.94 -4.11
CA ALA A 28 -8.93 10.29 -3.66
C ALA A 28 -9.55 10.26 -2.26
N ARG A 29 -10.45 9.32 -1.98
CA ARG A 29 -11.05 9.13 -0.65
C ARG A 29 -10.00 8.79 0.41
N TYR A 30 -9.05 7.92 0.10
CA TYR A 30 -7.96 7.60 1.02
C TYR A 30 -7.07 8.81 1.29
N ASN A 31 -6.68 9.55 0.24
CA ASN A 31 -5.86 10.75 0.38
C ASN A 31 -6.55 11.80 1.26
N GLU A 32 -7.85 12.04 1.04
CA GLU A 32 -8.64 12.95 1.86
C GLU A 32 -8.73 12.48 3.32
N ALA A 33 -9.06 11.19 3.52
CA ALA A 33 -9.24 10.64 4.86
C ALA A 33 -7.96 10.60 5.70
N PHE A 34 -6.80 10.47 5.07
CA PHE A 34 -5.51 10.35 5.76
C PHE A 34 -4.66 11.63 5.73
N ALA A 35 -5.14 12.71 5.10
CA ALA A 35 -4.38 13.96 4.98
C ALA A 35 -3.95 14.56 6.33
N ASP A 36 -4.76 14.39 7.34
CA ASP A 36 -4.58 14.89 8.70
C ASP A 36 -4.13 13.83 9.73
N VAL A 37 -3.65 12.67 9.27
CA VAL A 37 -3.18 11.57 10.12
C VAL A 37 -1.64 11.60 10.23
N PRO A 38 -1.07 12.24 11.28
CA PRO A 38 0.39 12.45 11.37
C PRO A 38 1.17 11.16 11.61
N GLN A 39 0.51 10.06 11.95
CA GLN A 39 1.09 8.73 12.11
C GLN A 39 1.46 8.08 10.77
N LEU A 40 1.06 8.68 9.64
CA LEU A 40 1.25 8.12 8.31
C LEU A 40 2.02 9.07 7.40
N PHE A 41 2.88 8.49 6.57
CA PHE A 41 3.37 9.13 5.36
C PHE A 41 2.62 8.58 4.16
N LEU A 42 2.03 9.46 3.37
CA LEU A 42 1.35 9.11 2.13
C LEU A 42 2.27 9.27 0.94
N GLN A 43 2.00 8.48 -0.11
CA GLN A 43 2.73 8.60 -1.37
C GLN A 43 2.37 9.92 -2.07
N LYS A 44 3.37 10.77 -2.30
CA LYS A 44 3.18 12.01 -3.08
C LYS A 44 3.04 11.70 -4.57
N GLU A 45 2.13 12.38 -5.21
CA GLU A 45 2.02 12.37 -6.67
C GLU A 45 3.00 13.37 -7.30
N ILE A 46 3.62 12.95 -8.39
CA ILE A 46 4.43 13.84 -9.22
C ILE A 46 3.48 14.48 -10.23
N PRO A 47 3.43 15.82 -10.38
CA PRO A 47 2.47 16.52 -11.26
C PRO A 47 2.50 16.07 -12.72
N THR A 48 3.62 15.52 -13.16
CA THR A 48 3.82 15.02 -14.54
C THR A 48 3.44 13.57 -14.74
N ALA A 49 2.99 12.86 -13.68
CA ALA A 49 2.65 11.44 -13.74
C ALA A 49 1.13 11.24 -13.59
N ASP A 50 0.54 10.49 -14.52
CA ASP A 50 -0.82 9.95 -14.38
C ASP A 50 -0.74 8.47 -14.06
N THR A 51 -0.86 8.13 -12.78
CA THR A 51 -0.73 6.76 -12.28
C THR A 51 -2.04 6.00 -12.33
N THR A 52 -1.97 4.71 -12.66
CA THR A 52 -3.13 3.79 -12.62
C THR A 52 -3.50 3.37 -11.20
N ARG A 53 -2.70 3.70 -10.19
CA ARG A 53 -2.92 3.33 -8.79
C ARG A 53 -3.17 1.83 -8.63
N HIS A 54 -2.18 1.03 -9.01
CA HIS A 54 -2.25 -0.42 -8.83
C HIS A 54 -2.31 -0.80 -7.34
N LEU A 55 -1.50 -0.13 -6.51
CA LEU A 55 -1.45 -0.26 -5.06
C LEU A 55 -1.69 1.09 -4.39
N TYR A 56 -2.26 1.06 -3.18
CA TYR A 56 -2.25 2.21 -2.29
C TYR A 56 -1.36 1.89 -1.09
N MET A 57 -0.23 2.60 -1.01
CA MET A 57 0.78 2.37 0.01
C MET A 57 0.73 3.46 1.07
N ILE A 58 0.73 3.02 2.33
CA ILE A 58 0.96 3.88 3.50
C ILE A 58 2.29 3.48 4.13
N ARG A 59 2.97 4.43 4.76
CA ARG A 59 4.16 4.16 5.57
C ARG A 59 3.93 4.72 6.97
N LEU A 60 4.17 3.92 7.99
CA LEU A 60 4.10 4.35 9.39
C LEU A 60 5.18 5.40 9.67
N ASN A 61 4.81 6.45 10.38
CA ASN A 61 5.74 7.46 10.86
C ASN A 61 6.31 7.03 12.23
N PRO A 62 7.58 6.59 12.32
CA PRO A 62 8.15 6.09 13.55
C PRO A 62 8.26 7.14 14.68
N GLU A 63 8.19 8.42 14.33
CA GLU A 63 8.20 9.51 15.32
C GLU A 63 6.83 9.70 15.98
N ARG A 64 5.74 9.27 15.34
CA ARG A 64 4.35 9.51 15.75
C ARG A 64 3.58 8.27 16.12
N ILE A 65 4.14 7.07 15.89
CA ILE A 65 3.50 5.80 16.21
C ILE A 65 4.37 4.95 17.12
N SER A 66 3.76 4.25 18.08
CA SER A 66 4.45 3.48 19.11
C SER A 66 4.62 2.00 18.79
N CYS A 67 3.99 1.52 17.71
CA CYS A 67 4.08 0.12 17.30
C CYS A 67 4.99 -0.07 16.07
N SER A 68 5.46 -1.28 15.89
CA SER A 68 6.14 -1.72 14.69
C SER A 68 5.13 -1.94 13.53
N ARG A 69 5.64 -2.01 12.29
CA ARG A 69 4.83 -2.40 11.13
C ARG A 69 4.18 -3.77 11.32
N ALA A 70 4.87 -4.73 11.93
CA ALA A 70 4.34 -6.08 12.14
C ALA A 70 3.13 -6.07 13.10
N GLU A 71 3.21 -5.31 14.19
CA GLU A 71 2.10 -5.14 15.12
C GLU A 71 0.92 -4.44 14.45
N PHE A 72 1.17 -3.36 13.72
CA PHE A 72 0.11 -2.66 12.99
C PHE A 72 -0.54 -3.55 11.91
N PHE A 73 0.26 -4.32 11.18
CA PHE A 73 -0.22 -5.27 10.17
C PHE A 73 -1.14 -6.34 10.78
N ASN A 74 -0.74 -6.91 11.92
CA ASN A 74 -1.56 -7.89 12.64
C ASN A 74 -2.85 -7.27 13.18
N ALA A 75 -2.77 -6.04 13.68
CA ALA A 75 -3.94 -5.30 14.14
C ALA A 75 -4.92 -4.99 12.99
N MET A 76 -4.43 -4.62 11.80
CA MET A 76 -5.28 -4.46 10.61
C MET A 76 -5.98 -5.77 10.23
N SER A 77 -5.27 -6.89 10.30
CA SER A 77 -5.86 -8.22 10.06
C SER A 77 -6.94 -8.55 11.10
N ALA A 78 -6.76 -8.16 12.36
CA ALA A 78 -7.78 -8.32 13.41
C ALA A 78 -9.02 -7.44 13.19
N GLU A 79 -8.87 -6.31 12.51
CA GLU A 79 -9.98 -5.47 12.02
C GLU A 79 -10.57 -6.00 10.69
N ASN A 80 -10.21 -7.22 10.27
CA ASN A 80 -10.63 -7.85 9.02
C ASN A 80 -10.18 -7.10 7.74
N VAL A 81 -9.12 -6.30 7.84
CA VAL A 81 -8.53 -5.59 6.69
C VAL A 81 -7.19 -6.23 6.32
N GLN A 82 -7.16 -6.92 5.18
CA GLN A 82 -5.97 -7.63 4.69
C GLN A 82 -5.00 -6.66 4.02
N CYS A 83 -3.83 -6.49 4.63
CA CYS A 83 -2.74 -5.70 4.08
C CYS A 83 -1.69 -6.58 3.39
N GLN A 84 -0.78 -5.96 2.63
CA GLN A 84 0.37 -6.62 2.02
C GLN A 84 1.62 -5.77 2.20
N VAL A 85 2.80 -6.41 2.09
CA VAL A 85 4.09 -5.70 2.12
C VAL A 85 4.79 -5.87 0.78
N HIS A 86 4.99 -4.79 0.04
CA HIS A 86 5.62 -4.76 -1.28
C HIS A 86 6.86 -3.86 -1.27
N TYR A 87 8.05 -4.41 -1.22
CA TYR A 87 8.52 -5.78 -0.99
C TYR A 87 9.75 -5.72 -0.08
N VAL A 88 10.20 -6.90 0.43
CA VAL A 88 11.49 -6.99 1.09
C VAL A 88 12.60 -6.52 0.13
N PRO A 89 13.62 -5.78 0.57
CA PRO A 89 14.74 -5.40 -0.28
C PRO A 89 15.36 -6.63 -0.96
N VAL A 90 15.55 -6.55 -2.28
CA VAL A 90 15.96 -7.72 -3.10
C VAL A 90 17.26 -8.33 -2.60
N TYR A 91 18.22 -7.50 -2.21
CA TYR A 91 19.52 -7.96 -1.70
C TYR A 91 19.45 -8.66 -0.33
N TRP A 92 18.28 -8.68 0.34
CA TRP A 92 18.06 -9.48 1.55
C TRP A 92 17.65 -10.92 1.26
N PHE A 93 17.38 -11.29 0.01
CA PHE A 93 17.11 -12.68 -0.33
C PHE A 93 18.39 -13.54 -0.23
N PRO A 94 18.28 -14.81 0.22
CA PRO A 94 19.43 -15.69 0.42
C PRO A 94 20.34 -15.78 -0.80
N TYR A 95 19.80 -15.75 -2.00
CA TYR A 95 20.57 -15.78 -3.25
C TYR A 95 21.55 -14.60 -3.36
N TYR A 96 21.10 -13.38 -3.08
CA TYR A 96 21.96 -12.18 -3.15
C TYR A 96 22.93 -12.13 -1.98
N GLN A 97 22.50 -12.55 -0.79
CA GLN A 97 23.40 -12.64 0.38
C GLN A 97 24.56 -13.62 0.10
N ALA A 98 24.31 -14.75 -0.59
CA ALA A 98 25.36 -15.67 -1.01
C ALA A 98 26.35 -15.04 -2.03
N MET A 99 25.97 -13.96 -2.71
CA MET A 99 26.82 -13.17 -3.60
C MET A 99 27.58 -12.04 -2.86
N GLY A 100 27.43 -11.92 -1.55
CA GLY A 100 28.13 -10.92 -0.72
C GLY A 100 27.35 -9.63 -0.45
N TYR A 101 26.06 -9.56 -0.86
CA TYR A 101 25.22 -8.41 -0.51
C TYR A 101 24.78 -8.49 0.96
N GLU A 102 24.78 -7.34 1.65
CA GLU A 102 24.46 -7.28 3.07
C GLU A 102 23.35 -6.26 3.35
N LYS A 103 22.76 -6.35 4.54
CA LYS A 103 21.85 -5.31 5.05
C LYS A 103 22.66 -4.03 5.29
N GLY A 104 22.03 -2.88 5.04
CA GLY A 104 22.66 -1.57 5.17
C GLY A 104 23.15 -0.97 3.85
N GLU A 105 23.17 -1.74 2.74
CA GLU A 105 23.61 -1.22 1.44
C GLU A 105 22.73 -0.12 0.87
N CYS A 106 21.42 -0.20 1.11
CA CYS A 106 20.47 0.81 0.68
C CYS A 106 19.63 1.34 1.84
N PRO A 107 20.20 2.19 2.74
CA PRO A 107 19.52 2.61 3.98
C PRO A 107 18.14 3.23 3.76
N ARG A 108 17.95 3.98 2.67
CA ARG A 108 16.64 4.57 2.33
C ARG A 108 15.58 3.53 1.94
N ALA A 109 15.97 2.48 1.21
CA ALA A 109 15.06 1.39 0.86
C ALA A 109 14.67 0.60 2.11
N GLU A 110 15.61 0.37 3.01
CA GLU A 110 15.38 -0.32 4.28
C GLU A 110 14.49 0.50 5.22
N GLU A 111 14.72 1.80 5.32
CA GLU A 111 13.85 2.72 6.07
C GLU A 111 12.42 2.67 5.55
N ILE A 112 12.21 2.75 4.23
CA ILE A 112 10.88 2.65 3.62
C ILE A 112 10.27 1.28 3.93
N TYR A 113 11.01 0.21 3.70
CA TYR A 113 10.56 -1.16 3.95
C TYR A 113 10.13 -1.39 5.40
N SER A 114 10.82 -0.79 6.36
CA SER A 114 10.53 -0.97 7.78
C SER A 114 9.11 -0.52 8.18
N GLY A 115 8.54 0.44 7.45
CA GLY A 115 7.24 1.02 7.79
C GLY A 115 6.16 0.89 6.71
N ILE A 116 6.51 0.42 5.50
CA ILE A 116 5.57 0.41 4.37
C ILE A 116 4.61 -0.77 4.42
N MET A 117 3.35 -0.52 4.05
CA MET A 117 2.35 -1.55 3.74
C MET A 117 1.36 -1.03 2.71
N SER A 118 0.75 -1.96 1.96
CA SER A 118 -0.34 -1.66 1.02
C SER A 118 -1.65 -2.05 1.66
N ILE A 119 -2.60 -1.13 1.69
CA ILE A 119 -3.99 -1.37 2.09
C ILE A 119 -4.83 -1.74 0.87
N PRO A 120 -6.03 -2.33 1.05
CA PRO A 120 -6.86 -2.79 -0.06
C PRO A 120 -7.14 -1.68 -1.09
N LEU A 121 -6.91 -1.99 -2.37
CA LEU A 121 -7.28 -1.15 -3.50
C LEU A 121 -7.55 -2.01 -4.73
N TYR A 122 -8.82 -2.25 -5.04
CA TYR A 122 -9.25 -2.97 -6.25
C TYR A 122 -10.58 -2.44 -6.78
N PRO A 123 -10.87 -2.60 -8.10
CA PRO A 123 -12.02 -1.93 -8.73
C PRO A 123 -13.40 -2.38 -8.24
N MET A 124 -13.48 -3.54 -7.57
CA MET A 124 -14.75 -4.09 -7.08
C MET A 124 -15.07 -3.73 -5.63
N MET A 125 -14.19 -2.96 -4.94
CA MET A 125 -14.49 -2.47 -3.59
C MET A 125 -15.76 -1.64 -3.61
N SER A 126 -16.68 -1.97 -2.69
CA SER A 126 -17.84 -1.13 -2.39
C SER A 126 -17.40 0.17 -1.67
N ASP A 127 -18.30 1.11 -1.54
CA ASP A 127 -18.03 2.33 -0.76
C ASP A 127 -17.96 2.03 0.74
N GLU A 128 -18.63 0.98 1.19
CA GLU A 128 -18.57 0.47 2.55
C GLU A 128 -17.19 -0.13 2.84
N ASP A 129 -16.68 -1.03 1.97
CA ASP A 129 -15.32 -1.59 2.12
C ASP A 129 -14.25 -0.50 2.23
N VAL A 130 -14.39 0.57 1.43
CA VAL A 130 -13.48 1.72 1.48
C VAL A 130 -13.59 2.46 2.81
N SER A 131 -14.81 2.67 3.31
CA SER A 131 -15.06 3.33 4.58
C SER A 131 -14.53 2.50 5.76
N ASP A 132 -14.74 1.19 5.75
CA ASP A 132 -14.26 0.27 6.78
C ASP A 132 -12.73 0.25 6.83
N THR A 133 -12.08 0.22 5.65
CA THR A 133 -10.62 0.32 5.57
C THR A 133 -10.12 1.65 6.18
N ILE A 134 -10.78 2.77 5.88
CA ILE A 134 -10.43 4.08 6.45
C ILE A 134 -10.62 4.07 7.96
N HIS A 135 -11.73 3.56 8.46
CA HIS A 135 -12.01 3.50 9.90
C HIS A 135 -10.99 2.64 10.64
N ALA A 136 -10.66 1.46 10.12
CA ALA A 136 -9.64 0.58 10.71
C ALA A 136 -8.28 1.28 10.80
N VAL A 137 -7.81 1.89 9.72
CA VAL A 137 -6.53 2.63 9.72
C VAL A 137 -6.54 3.78 10.73
N LYS A 138 -7.57 4.64 10.73
CA LYS A 138 -7.66 5.78 11.67
C LYS A 138 -7.76 5.32 13.12
N LYS A 139 -8.54 4.29 13.41
CA LYS A 139 -8.66 3.67 14.74
C LYS A 139 -7.31 3.21 15.26
N LEU A 140 -6.56 2.47 14.45
CA LEU A 140 -5.25 1.95 14.85
C LEU A 140 -4.19 3.05 14.96
N CYS A 141 -4.21 4.04 14.06
CA CYS A 141 -3.35 5.22 14.17
C CYS A 141 -3.58 5.98 15.48
N ALA A 142 -4.84 6.14 15.89
CA ALA A 142 -5.19 6.78 17.16
C ALA A 142 -4.76 5.92 18.37
N TYR A 143 -4.98 4.61 18.30
CA TYR A 143 -4.62 3.67 19.37
C TYR A 143 -3.11 3.63 19.62
N TYR A 144 -2.31 3.57 18.56
CA TYR A 144 -0.86 3.50 18.65
C TYR A 144 -0.17 4.89 18.58
N ALA A 145 -0.91 5.98 18.67
CA ALA A 145 -0.31 7.31 18.68
C ALA A 145 0.69 7.48 19.84
N LYS A 146 1.88 8.00 19.56
CA LYS A 146 2.80 8.42 20.62
C LYS A 146 2.21 9.64 21.34
N LYS A 147 2.26 9.59 22.66
CA LYS A 147 1.88 10.69 23.55
C LYS A 147 2.97 11.76 23.58
#